data_54668d7feda8c2c5feab934e96283594
#
_entry.id   54668d7feda8c2c5feab934e96283594
#
_cell.length_a   1.000
_cell.length_b   1.000
_cell.length_c   1.000
_cell.angle_alpha   90.00
_cell.angle_beta   90.00
_cell.angle_gamma   90.00
#
_symmetry.space_group_name_H-M   'P 1'
#
loop_
_entity.id
_entity.type
_entity.pdbx_description
1 polymer ?
#
loop_
_entity_poly.entity_id
_entity_poly.type
_entity_poly.pdbx_seq_one_letter_code
_entity_poly.pdbx_strand_id
1 'polypeptide(L)'
;MKLKTLWNKFIVETVGPYSTGLQLEKKFGLESAAVLNHIYKNKPTGENALGVWLDRKFVTNAIWDAIRRRKANISEALNDTLHEFFDKRAYSTVKICDLACGYSNYLVENLKHYNNDKLEIEFIDKDIKSQYELREPLRAFKNVKTSFRRSDITNDKTYDFVGAPDIMILSGYFDTICKDEVQIEYILRQVYKSLNPEGYFIFTTQNTNYNIKTIDELLFEDNSNKKAQKEEKDIDNIRNMAEITGFEILSEKVDNENRYCVYVAKKS
;
A
#
# COMPACT_ATOMS: atom_id res chain seq x y z
N MET A 1 -26.59 -23.36 -12.41
CA MET A 1 -25.51 -22.90 -11.54
C MET A 1 -24.22 -23.73 -11.66
N LYS A 2 -24.26 -25.05 -11.46
CA LYS A 2 -23.06 -25.92 -11.52
C LYS A 2 -22.23 -25.86 -12.85
N LEU A 3 -22.92 -25.82 -14.01
CA LEU A 3 -22.23 -25.85 -15.32
C LEU A 3 -21.42 -24.57 -15.61
N LYS A 4 -21.97 -23.39 -15.27
CA LYS A 4 -21.30 -22.10 -15.44
C LYS A 4 -20.05 -22.03 -14.54
N THR A 5 -20.13 -22.48 -13.31
CA THR A 5 -19.01 -22.52 -12.38
C THR A 5 -17.90 -23.45 -12.86
N LEU A 6 -18.26 -24.64 -13.38
CA LEU A 6 -17.29 -25.56 -13.97
C LEU A 6 -16.60 -24.97 -15.20
N TRP A 7 -17.33 -24.26 -16.04
CA TRP A 7 -16.79 -23.58 -17.22
C TRP A 7 -15.84 -22.45 -16.83
N ASN A 8 -16.20 -21.61 -15.87
CA ASN A 8 -15.37 -20.54 -15.36
C ASN A 8 -14.04 -21.08 -14.79
N LYS A 9 -14.14 -22.13 -13.98
CA LYS A 9 -12.97 -22.81 -13.42
C LYS A 9 -12.07 -23.38 -14.50
N PHE A 10 -12.66 -24.02 -15.52
CA PHE A 10 -11.91 -24.51 -16.67
C PHE A 10 -11.16 -23.39 -17.41
N ILE A 11 -11.79 -22.22 -17.63
CA ILE A 11 -11.13 -21.06 -18.23
C ILE A 11 -9.95 -20.58 -17.36
N VAL A 12 -10.14 -20.46 -16.05
CA VAL A 12 -9.06 -20.06 -15.13
C VAL A 12 -7.89 -21.03 -15.18
N GLU A 13 -8.18 -22.33 -15.22
CA GLU A 13 -7.13 -23.36 -15.25
C GLU A 13 -6.40 -23.44 -16.61
N THR A 14 -7.09 -23.19 -17.73
CA THR A 14 -6.51 -23.35 -19.09
C THR A 14 -5.97 -22.05 -19.66
N VAL A 15 -6.61 -20.92 -19.43
CA VAL A 15 -6.24 -19.60 -19.94
C VAL A 15 -5.46 -18.77 -18.91
N GLY A 16 -5.72 -19.00 -17.61
CA GLY A 16 -5.05 -18.30 -16.52
C GLY A 16 -3.53 -18.30 -16.59
N PRO A 17 -2.86 -19.40 -16.99
CA PRO A 17 -1.42 -19.42 -17.17
C PRO A 17 -0.87 -18.40 -18.18
N TYR A 18 -1.71 -17.84 -19.05
CA TYR A 18 -1.33 -16.83 -20.04
C TYR A 18 -1.68 -15.39 -19.60
N SER A 19 -2.40 -15.20 -18.50
CA SER A 19 -2.71 -13.89 -17.90
C SER A 19 -1.62 -13.48 -16.93
N THR A 20 -1.07 -12.28 -17.09
CA THR A 20 -0.01 -11.77 -16.18
C THR A 20 -0.51 -11.67 -14.74
N GLY A 21 -1.70 -11.12 -14.52
CA GLY A 21 -2.25 -10.97 -13.17
C GLY A 21 -2.46 -12.30 -12.45
N LEU A 22 -2.96 -13.33 -13.17
CA LEU A 22 -3.15 -14.66 -12.59
C LEU A 22 -1.84 -15.42 -12.39
N GLN A 23 -0.83 -15.21 -13.25
CA GLN A 23 0.51 -15.74 -13.02
C GLN A 23 1.13 -15.13 -11.74
N LEU A 24 1.00 -13.82 -11.58
CA LEU A 24 1.50 -13.12 -10.39
C LEU A 24 0.76 -13.58 -9.13
N GLU A 25 -0.57 -13.68 -9.18
CA GLU A 25 -1.40 -14.18 -8.08
C GLU A 25 -0.98 -15.60 -7.66
N LYS A 26 -0.88 -16.51 -8.61
CA LYS A 26 -0.48 -17.90 -8.35
C LYS A 26 0.92 -18.01 -7.73
N LYS A 27 1.83 -17.13 -8.13
CA LYS A 27 3.24 -17.17 -7.71
C LYS A 27 3.48 -16.48 -6.37
N PHE A 28 2.77 -15.39 -6.08
CA PHE A 28 3.06 -14.49 -4.97
C PHE A 28 1.89 -14.26 -4.03
N GLY A 29 0.68 -14.68 -4.40
CA GLY A 29 -0.56 -14.39 -3.68
C GLY A 29 -1.18 -13.05 -4.05
N LEU A 30 -2.48 -12.94 -3.84
CA LEU A 30 -3.30 -11.80 -4.28
C LEU A 30 -2.90 -10.46 -3.65
N GLU A 31 -2.45 -10.50 -2.39
CA GLU A 31 -2.07 -9.31 -1.60
C GLU A 31 -0.59 -8.92 -1.77
N SER A 32 0.12 -9.60 -2.66
CA SER A 32 1.55 -9.33 -2.89
C SER A 32 1.79 -7.98 -3.56
N ALA A 33 2.94 -7.36 -3.26
CA ALA A 33 3.37 -6.12 -3.92
C ALA A 33 3.38 -6.22 -5.45
N ALA A 34 3.70 -7.41 -6.00
CA ALA A 34 3.71 -7.66 -7.44
C ALA A 34 2.30 -7.58 -8.05
N VAL A 35 1.31 -8.21 -7.41
CA VAL A 35 -0.10 -8.15 -7.83
C VAL A 35 -0.65 -6.74 -7.66
N LEU A 36 -0.41 -6.09 -6.53
CA LEU A 36 -0.84 -4.71 -6.29
C LEU A 36 -0.26 -3.74 -7.33
N ASN A 37 1.01 -3.88 -7.69
CA ASN A 37 1.63 -3.08 -8.75
C ASN A 37 0.95 -3.28 -10.11
N HIS A 38 0.59 -4.52 -10.45
CA HIS A 38 -0.12 -4.82 -11.69
C HIS A 38 -1.53 -4.18 -11.70
N ILE A 39 -2.24 -4.25 -10.57
CA ILE A 39 -3.53 -3.59 -10.36
C ILE A 39 -3.41 -2.05 -10.47
N TYR A 40 -2.36 -1.45 -9.89
CA TYR A 40 -2.12 -0.01 -9.96
C TYR A 40 -1.84 0.48 -11.38
N LYS A 41 -1.10 -0.30 -12.18
CA LYS A 41 -0.85 0.01 -13.60
C LYS A 41 -2.13 -0.02 -14.44
N ASN A 42 -3.12 -0.80 -14.03
CA ASN A 42 -4.42 -0.99 -14.71
C ASN A 42 -4.26 -1.22 -16.23
N LYS A 43 -3.20 -1.91 -16.62
CA LYS A 43 -2.87 -2.21 -18.01
C LYS A 43 -2.86 -3.72 -18.23
N PRO A 44 -3.86 -4.26 -18.93
CA PRO A 44 -3.92 -5.70 -19.20
C PRO A 44 -2.71 -6.18 -19.99
N THR A 45 -2.10 -7.27 -19.57
CA THR A 45 -0.97 -7.93 -20.23
C THR A 45 -1.10 -9.45 -20.16
N GLY A 46 -0.44 -10.15 -21.08
CA GLY A 46 -0.49 -11.61 -21.15
C GLY A 46 0.33 -12.13 -22.31
N GLU A 47 0.58 -13.43 -22.34
CA GLU A 47 1.41 -14.08 -23.35
C GLU A 47 0.72 -14.21 -24.72
N ASN A 48 -0.61 -14.15 -24.75
CA ASN A 48 -1.43 -14.23 -25.97
C ASN A 48 -2.74 -13.46 -25.80
N ALA A 49 -3.54 -13.37 -26.86
CA ALA A 49 -4.79 -12.62 -26.88
C ALA A 49 -5.81 -13.08 -25.82
N LEU A 50 -5.89 -14.39 -25.55
CA LEU A 50 -6.78 -14.96 -24.55
C LEU A 50 -6.29 -14.61 -23.12
N GLY A 51 -4.97 -14.67 -22.90
CA GLY A 51 -4.36 -14.24 -21.65
C GLY A 51 -4.60 -12.76 -21.37
N VAL A 52 -4.41 -11.89 -22.38
CA VAL A 52 -4.71 -10.45 -22.27
C VAL A 52 -6.19 -10.19 -22.01
N TRP A 53 -7.09 -10.95 -22.65
CA TRP A 53 -8.55 -10.84 -22.40
C TRP A 53 -8.89 -11.20 -20.95
N LEU A 54 -8.32 -12.27 -20.41
CA LEU A 54 -8.57 -12.69 -19.04
C LEU A 54 -7.92 -11.72 -18.05
N ASP A 55 -6.73 -11.25 -18.33
CA ASP A 55 -6.03 -10.25 -17.53
C ASP A 55 -6.79 -8.92 -17.46
N ARG A 56 -7.43 -8.53 -18.56
CA ARG A 56 -8.32 -7.36 -18.55
C ARG A 56 -9.43 -7.51 -17.53
N LYS A 57 -10.10 -8.67 -17.49
CA LYS A 57 -11.12 -8.94 -16.46
C LYS A 57 -10.54 -8.86 -15.04
N PHE A 58 -9.30 -9.30 -14.87
CA PHE A 58 -8.61 -9.22 -13.59
C PHE A 58 -8.32 -7.76 -13.21
N VAL A 59 -7.55 -7.02 -13.99
CA VAL A 59 -7.08 -5.68 -13.59
C VAL A 59 -8.16 -4.61 -13.60
N THR A 60 -9.18 -4.71 -14.46
CA THR A 60 -10.27 -3.71 -14.53
C THR A 60 -11.45 -4.05 -13.63
N ASN A 61 -11.34 -5.06 -12.77
CA ASN A 61 -12.40 -5.38 -11.83
C ASN A 61 -12.64 -4.22 -10.86
N ALA A 62 -13.93 -3.87 -10.66
CA ALA A 62 -14.35 -2.76 -9.81
C ALA A 62 -13.83 -2.90 -8.36
N ILE A 63 -13.63 -4.13 -7.90
CA ILE A 63 -13.11 -4.41 -6.56
C ILE A 63 -11.75 -3.77 -6.29
N TRP A 64 -10.96 -3.55 -7.35
CA TRP A 64 -9.64 -2.91 -7.27
C TRP A 64 -9.71 -1.38 -7.25
N ASP A 65 -10.89 -0.79 -7.50
CA ASP A 65 -11.04 0.68 -7.49
C ASP A 65 -10.72 1.25 -6.11
N ALA A 66 -11.16 0.61 -5.04
CA ALA A 66 -10.85 1.02 -3.68
C ALA A 66 -9.33 0.98 -3.40
N ILE A 67 -8.62 -0.05 -3.90
CA ILE A 67 -7.15 -0.15 -3.78
C ILE A 67 -6.45 0.97 -4.57
N ARG A 68 -6.93 1.29 -5.78
CA ARG A 68 -6.40 2.41 -6.55
C ARG A 68 -6.66 3.75 -5.88
N ARG A 69 -7.85 3.95 -5.28
CA ARG A 69 -8.19 5.15 -4.49
C ARG A 69 -7.32 5.25 -3.24
N ARG A 70 -7.10 4.15 -2.52
CA ARG A 70 -6.16 4.13 -1.38
C ARG A 70 -4.79 4.67 -1.79
N LYS A 71 -4.23 4.20 -2.91
CA LYS A 71 -2.96 4.73 -3.44
C LYS A 71 -3.03 6.23 -3.72
N ALA A 72 -4.09 6.70 -4.35
CA ALA A 72 -4.28 8.13 -4.64
C ALA A 72 -4.39 8.97 -3.36
N ASN A 73 -5.15 8.50 -2.38
CA ASN A 73 -5.29 9.17 -1.08
C ASN A 73 -3.97 9.26 -0.30
N ILE A 74 -3.13 8.20 -0.37
CA ILE A 74 -1.78 8.24 0.23
C ILE A 74 -0.90 9.26 -0.50
N SER A 75 -0.91 9.25 -1.84
CA SER A 75 -0.17 10.21 -2.65
C SER A 75 -0.55 11.65 -2.31
N GLU A 76 -1.83 11.92 -2.17
CA GLU A 76 -2.35 13.24 -1.79
C GLU A 76 -1.93 13.61 -0.35
N ALA A 77 -2.13 12.70 0.62
CA ALA A 77 -1.74 12.91 2.00
C ALA A 77 -0.23 13.21 2.14
N LEU A 78 0.61 12.46 1.42
CA LEU A 78 2.05 12.68 1.39
C LEU A 78 2.40 14.04 0.76
N ASN A 79 1.73 14.40 -0.34
CA ASN A 79 1.94 15.68 -1.01
C ASN A 79 1.59 16.85 -0.10
N ASP A 80 0.43 16.81 0.56
CA ASP A 80 -0.02 17.84 1.51
C ASP A 80 0.99 17.98 2.67
N THR A 81 1.46 16.86 3.22
CA THR A 81 2.46 16.83 4.30
C THR A 81 3.80 17.40 3.84
N LEU A 82 4.27 17.09 2.63
CA LEU A 82 5.52 17.63 2.08
C LEU A 82 5.42 19.13 1.82
N HIS A 83 4.29 19.62 1.32
CA HIS A 83 4.05 21.06 1.16
C HIS A 83 4.16 21.78 2.50
N GLU A 84 3.50 21.26 3.55
CA GLU A 84 3.58 21.84 4.89
C GLU A 84 5.03 21.90 5.41
N PHE A 85 5.83 20.84 5.17
CA PHE A 85 7.24 20.84 5.57
C PHE A 85 8.06 21.87 4.81
N PHE A 86 7.92 21.97 3.49
CA PHE A 86 8.68 22.90 2.68
C PHE A 86 8.29 24.35 2.93
N ASP A 87 7.04 24.63 3.22
CA ASP A 87 6.58 25.98 3.58
C ASP A 87 7.12 26.42 4.93
N LYS A 88 7.16 25.53 5.92
CA LYS A 88 7.65 25.85 7.28
C LYS A 88 9.17 25.80 7.42
N ARG A 89 9.85 24.99 6.61
CA ARG A 89 11.27 24.65 6.75
C ARG A 89 12.02 24.77 5.40
N ALA A 90 11.98 25.94 4.77
CA ALA A 90 12.39 26.19 3.38
C ALA A 90 13.76 25.65 2.95
N TYR A 91 14.68 25.32 3.87
CA TYR A 91 16.06 24.91 3.56
C TYR A 91 16.50 23.58 4.19
N SER A 92 15.64 22.87 4.88
CA SER A 92 15.99 21.60 5.52
C SER A 92 15.68 20.40 4.62
N THR A 93 16.52 19.37 4.71
CA THR A 93 16.23 18.08 4.10
C THR A 93 15.12 17.38 4.85
N VAL A 94 14.08 16.92 4.15
CA VAL A 94 13.00 16.10 4.70
C VAL A 94 13.38 14.63 4.58
N LYS A 95 13.37 13.93 5.71
CA LYS A 95 13.65 12.49 5.77
C LYS A 95 12.36 11.70 5.81
N ILE A 96 12.21 10.78 4.88
CA ILE A 96 11.05 9.89 4.76
C ILE A 96 11.51 8.45 5.00
N CYS A 97 10.77 7.71 5.81
CA CYS A 97 10.95 6.27 5.97
C CYS A 97 9.66 5.54 5.55
N ASP A 98 9.74 4.71 4.53
CA ASP A 98 8.63 3.91 4.04
C ASP A 98 8.76 2.47 4.53
N LEU A 99 7.91 2.09 5.48
CA LEU A 99 7.90 0.81 6.17
C LEU A 99 7.06 -0.22 5.43
N ALA A 100 7.56 -1.46 5.30
CA ALA A 100 6.92 -2.51 4.52
C ALA A 100 6.52 -1.99 3.13
N CYS A 101 7.46 -1.27 2.50
CA CYS A 101 7.22 -0.35 1.39
C CYS A 101 6.69 -1.03 0.11
N GLY A 102 6.88 -2.34 -0.04
CA GLY A 102 6.56 -3.01 -1.29
C GLY A 102 7.23 -2.30 -2.48
N TYR A 103 6.45 -1.94 -3.50
CA TYR A 103 6.96 -1.17 -4.65
C TYR A 103 6.73 0.34 -4.52
N SER A 104 6.23 0.81 -3.41
CA SER A 104 6.11 2.24 -3.05
C SER A 104 5.60 3.16 -4.18
N ASN A 105 4.63 2.70 -4.96
CA ASN A 105 4.17 3.42 -6.16
C ASN A 105 3.67 4.84 -5.85
N TYR A 106 3.01 5.01 -4.71
CA TYR A 106 2.51 6.31 -4.26
C TYR A 106 3.65 7.32 -4.04
N LEU A 107 4.77 6.87 -3.47
CA LEU A 107 5.92 7.73 -3.20
C LEU A 107 6.71 8.00 -4.48
N VAL A 108 6.99 6.97 -5.29
CA VAL A 108 7.70 7.13 -6.58
C VAL A 108 6.95 8.09 -7.51
N GLU A 109 5.60 8.04 -7.54
CA GLU A 109 4.80 8.95 -8.35
C GLU A 109 4.92 10.40 -7.84
N ASN A 110 4.96 10.62 -6.53
CA ASN A 110 5.15 11.94 -5.92
C ASN A 110 6.52 12.54 -6.21
N LEU A 111 7.58 11.72 -6.31
CA LEU A 111 8.92 12.22 -6.60
C LEU A 111 9.03 12.97 -7.93
N LYS A 112 8.10 12.77 -8.87
CA LYS A 112 8.02 13.55 -10.10
C LYS A 112 7.83 15.05 -9.86
N HIS A 113 7.20 15.39 -8.73
CA HIS A 113 6.94 16.77 -8.31
C HIS A 113 8.05 17.34 -7.41
N TYR A 114 8.84 16.47 -6.78
CA TYR A 114 9.86 16.82 -5.78
C TYR A 114 11.27 16.33 -6.16
N ASN A 115 11.62 16.42 -7.43
CA ASN A 115 12.97 16.05 -7.89
C ASN A 115 14.01 17.14 -7.49
N ASN A 116 14.28 17.21 -6.20
CA ASN A 116 15.24 18.14 -5.60
C ASN A 116 16.09 17.47 -4.53
N ASP A 117 17.16 18.13 -4.13
CA ASP A 117 18.15 17.65 -3.15
C ASP A 117 17.65 17.68 -1.69
N LYS A 118 16.38 18.03 -1.47
CA LYS A 118 15.80 18.20 -0.14
C LYS A 118 15.12 16.94 0.40
N LEU A 119 15.18 15.80 -0.31
CA LEU A 119 14.59 14.56 0.12
C LEU A 119 15.64 13.47 0.36
N GLU A 120 15.57 12.84 1.53
CA GLU A 120 16.23 11.59 1.85
C GLU A 120 15.16 10.54 2.14
N ILE A 121 15.20 9.40 1.43
CA ILE A 121 14.18 8.37 1.54
C ILE A 121 14.81 7.04 1.89
N GLU A 122 14.36 6.42 2.97
CA GLU A 122 14.69 5.07 3.34
C GLU A 122 13.49 4.14 3.06
N PHE A 123 13.72 3.11 2.25
CA PHE A 123 12.76 2.06 1.95
C PHE A 123 13.10 0.82 2.77
N ILE A 124 12.14 0.32 3.57
CA ILE A 124 12.30 -0.87 4.40
C ILE A 124 11.27 -1.90 3.99
N ASP A 125 11.74 -3.09 3.61
CA ASP A 125 10.88 -4.23 3.32
C ASP A 125 11.62 -5.54 3.62
N LYS A 126 10.88 -6.56 4.04
CA LYS A 126 11.44 -7.91 4.25
C LYS A 126 11.72 -8.65 2.94
N ASP A 127 10.98 -8.33 1.87
CA ASP A 127 11.19 -8.93 0.55
C ASP A 127 12.23 -8.12 -0.25
N ILE A 128 13.36 -8.74 -0.52
CA ILE A 128 14.43 -8.15 -1.32
C ILE A 128 13.96 -7.75 -2.75
N LYS A 129 12.89 -8.33 -3.24
CA LYS A 129 12.34 -7.99 -4.56
C LYS A 129 11.84 -6.56 -4.62
N SER A 130 11.29 -6.04 -3.51
CA SER A 130 10.87 -4.63 -3.41
C SER A 130 12.02 -3.70 -3.76
N GLN A 131 13.23 -3.97 -3.29
CA GLN A 131 14.43 -3.21 -3.63
C GLN A 131 14.76 -3.26 -5.13
N TYR A 132 14.68 -4.44 -5.74
CA TYR A 132 14.99 -4.58 -7.16
C TYR A 132 13.99 -3.83 -8.04
N GLU A 133 12.71 -3.92 -7.72
CA GLU A 133 11.63 -3.26 -8.47
C GLU A 133 11.67 -1.72 -8.33
N LEU A 134 12.12 -1.20 -7.19
CA LEU A 134 12.25 0.23 -6.96
C LEU A 134 13.48 0.86 -7.64
N ARG A 135 14.53 0.10 -7.92
CA ARG A 135 15.77 0.62 -8.49
C ARG A 135 15.57 1.35 -9.81
N GLU A 136 14.84 0.76 -10.74
CA GLU A 136 14.64 1.36 -12.08
C GLU A 136 13.82 2.64 -12.03
N PRO A 137 12.64 2.70 -11.39
CA PRO A 137 11.90 3.95 -11.26
C PRO A 137 12.68 5.05 -10.57
N LEU A 138 13.48 4.72 -9.54
CA LEU A 138 14.23 5.71 -8.75
C LEU A 138 15.45 6.27 -9.49
N ARG A 139 15.97 5.62 -10.51
CA ARG A 139 17.08 6.15 -11.34
C ARG A 139 16.78 7.49 -12.01
N ALA A 140 15.49 7.79 -12.23
CA ALA A 140 15.06 9.06 -12.79
C ALA A 140 15.27 10.25 -11.83
N PHE A 141 15.40 9.99 -10.52
CA PHE A 141 15.43 10.99 -9.46
C PHE A 141 16.83 11.10 -8.83
N LYS A 142 17.81 11.54 -9.64
CA LYS A 142 19.23 11.58 -9.25
C LYS A 142 19.54 12.48 -8.05
N ASN A 143 18.70 13.48 -7.82
CA ASN A 143 18.87 14.48 -6.76
C ASN A 143 18.17 14.05 -5.45
N VAL A 144 17.40 12.98 -5.45
CA VAL A 144 16.78 12.41 -4.25
C VAL A 144 17.71 11.34 -3.69
N LYS A 145 18.12 11.47 -2.45
CA LYS A 145 18.94 10.47 -1.78
C LYS A 145 18.06 9.30 -1.34
N THR A 146 18.35 8.12 -1.84
CA THR A 146 17.57 6.90 -1.52
C THR A 146 18.42 5.82 -0.92
N SER A 147 17.89 5.11 0.07
CA SER A 147 18.49 3.94 0.68
C SER A 147 17.49 2.82 0.81
N PHE A 148 17.98 1.56 0.86
CA PHE A 148 17.16 0.37 0.99
C PHE A 148 17.67 -0.49 2.12
N ARG A 149 16.77 -0.96 2.95
CA ARG A 149 17.09 -1.91 4.01
C ARG A 149 16.14 -3.10 3.94
N ARG A 150 16.73 -4.29 3.89
CA ARG A 150 15.96 -5.52 4.06
C ARG A 150 15.77 -5.79 5.54
N SER A 151 14.55 -5.56 6.04
CA SER A 151 14.22 -5.79 7.45
C SER A 151 12.73 -6.04 7.64
N ASP A 152 12.38 -6.77 8.70
CA ASP A 152 10.99 -7.00 9.10
C ASP A 152 10.60 -5.96 10.16
N ILE A 153 9.52 -5.24 9.94
CA ILE A 153 9.04 -4.17 10.84
C ILE A 153 8.51 -4.69 12.19
N THR A 154 8.39 -6.00 12.34
CA THR A 154 8.06 -6.63 13.62
C THR A 154 9.29 -6.88 14.51
N ASN A 155 10.49 -6.53 14.01
CA ASN A 155 11.74 -6.73 14.73
C ASN A 155 12.26 -5.38 15.27
N ASP A 156 12.56 -5.33 16.57
CA ASP A 156 13.11 -4.16 17.26
C ASP A 156 14.32 -3.55 16.54
N LYS A 157 15.23 -4.41 16.07
CA LYS A 157 16.44 -3.99 15.36
C LYS A 157 16.18 -3.20 14.09
N THR A 158 14.96 -3.28 13.53
CA THR A 158 14.58 -2.47 12.37
C THR A 158 14.61 -1.00 12.72
N TYR A 159 14.17 -0.65 13.89
CA TYR A 159 14.02 0.72 14.35
C TYR A 159 15.30 1.34 14.92
N ASP A 160 16.27 0.53 15.37
CA ASP A 160 17.57 1.00 15.89
C ASP A 160 18.37 1.82 14.86
N PHE A 161 18.12 1.57 13.59
CA PHE A 161 18.86 2.20 12.46
C PHE A 161 17.98 3.20 11.67
N VAL A 162 16.73 3.41 12.03
CA VAL A 162 15.89 4.43 11.42
C VAL A 162 16.34 5.79 11.97
N GLY A 163 16.90 6.61 11.10
CA GLY A 163 17.60 7.84 11.48
C GLY A 163 16.69 9.02 11.78
N ALA A 164 15.72 8.90 12.70
CA ALA A 164 14.78 9.94 13.10
C ALA A 164 14.15 10.67 11.88
N PRO A 165 13.25 10.01 11.13
CA PRO A 165 12.61 10.60 9.97
C PRO A 165 11.58 11.65 10.37
N ASP A 166 11.34 12.58 9.44
CA ASP A 166 10.28 13.58 9.55
C ASP A 166 8.91 13.01 9.16
N ILE A 167 8.90 12.03 8.24
CA ILE A 167 7.69 11.36 7.79
C ILE A 167 7.94 9.85 7.79
N MET A 168 7.05 9.08 8.42
CA MET A 168 7.00 7.64 8.27
C MET A 168 5.71 7.24 7.55
N ILE A 169 5.80 6.22 6.68
CA ILE A 169 4.65 5.72 5.92
C ILE A 169 4.52 4.22 6.19
N LEU A 170 3.28 3.76 6.39
CA LEU A 170 2.95 2.34 6.51
C LEU A 170 1.64 2.06 5.78
N SER A 171 1.75 1.63 4.53
CA SER A 171 0.59 1.41 3.66
C SER A 171 0.29 -0.07 3.44
N GLY A 172 -0.95 -0.49 3.68
CA GLY A 172 -1.42 -1.84 3.39
C GLY A 172 -1.02 -2.88 4.43
N TYR A 173 -0.32 -2.51 5.48
CA TYR A 173 0.15 -3.46 6.48
C TYR A 173 -0.91 -3.78 7.55
N PHE A 174 -1.50 -2.77 8.16
CA PHE A 174 -2.60 -2.94 9.11
C PHE A 174 -3.90 -3.41 8.44
N ASP A 175 -4.00 -3.23 7.13
CA ASP A 175 -5.17 -3.62 6.35
C ASP A 175 -5.25 -5.14 6.19
N THR A 176 -4.13 -5.77 5.77
CA THR A 176 -4.13 -7.13 5.24
C THR A 176 -3.18 -8.07 5.97
N ILE A 177 -2.04 -7.55 6.46
CA ILE A 177 -0.94 -8.38 6.97
C ILE A 177 -1.01 -8.55 8.49
N CYS A 178 -1.24 -7.46 9.22
CA CYS A 178 -1.23 -7.46 10.68
C CYS A 178 -2.65 -7.30 11.25
N LYS A 179 -3.18 -8.39 11.81
CA LYS A 179 -4.49 -8.41 12.47
C LYS A 179 -4.38 -8.61 14.00
N ASP A 180 -3.18 -8.73 14.52
CA ASP A 180 -2.90 -8.88 15.94
C ASP A 180 -2.73 -7.49 16.57
N GLU A 181 -3.60 -7.16 17.52
CA GLU A 181 -3.60 -5.86 18.21
C GLU A 181 -2.31 -5.61 18.99
N VAL A 182 -1.72 -6.63 19.59
CA VAL A 182 -0.45 -6.51 20.30
C VAL A 182 0.67 -6.11 19.35
N GLN A 183 0.67 -6.69 18.16
CA GLN A 183 1.66 -6.37 17.13
C GLN A 183 1.41 -4.98 16.54
N ILE A 184 0.15 -4.57 16.35
CA ILE A 184 -0.22 -3.22 15.91
C ILE A 184 0.27 -2.19 16.91
N GLU A 185 -0.05 -2.38 18.20
CA GLU A 185 0.39 -1.49 19.28
C GLU A 185 1.93 -1.39 19.33
N TYR A 186 2.61 -2.53 19.23
CA TYR A 186 4.06 -2.56 19.17
C TYR A 186 4.61 -1.69 18.04
N ILE A 187 4.11 -1.87 16.80
CA ILE A 187 4.55 -1.11 15.63
C ILE A 187 4.27 0.38 15.82
N LEU A 188 3.08 0.77 16.29
CA LEU A 188 2.73 2.16 16.56
C LEU A 188 3.70 2.80 17.56
N ARG A 189 4.05 2.10 18.64
CA ARG A 189 5.03 2.58 19.64
C ARG A 189 6.43 2.74 19.05
N GLN A 190 6.88 1.82 18.17
CA GLN A 190 8.18 1.91 17.52
C GLN A 190 8.22 3.08 16.54
N VAL A 191 7.18 3.26 15.73
CA VAL A 191 7.06 4.39 14.83
C VAL A 191 7.09 5.72 15.60
N TYR A 192 6.30 5.81 16.68
CA TYR A 192 6.27 7.01 17.52
C TYR A 192 7.65 7.35 18.10
N LYS A 193 8.36 6.36 18.63
CA LYS A 193 9.71 6.56 19.16
C LYS A 193 10.70 7.02 18.10
N SER A 194 10.63 6.45 16.90
CA SER A 194 11.59 6.68 15.82
C SER A 194 11.40 8.02 15.10
N LEU A 195 10.17 8.56 15.06
CA LEU A 195 9.90 9.85 14.43
C LEU A 195 10.58 11.00 15.15
N ASN A 196 11.01 11.99 14.36
CA ASN A 196 11.39 13.31 14.88
C ASN A 196 10.24 13.91 15.71
N PRO A 197 10.51 14.80 16.71
CA PRO A 197 9.48 15.65 17.28
C PRO A 197 8.74 16.41 16.17
N GLU A 198 7.42 16.54 16.29
CA GLU A 198 6.57 17.13 15.25
C GLU A 198 6.55 16.36 13.91
N GLY A 199 7.07 15.13 13.87
CA GLY A 199 7.07 14.26 12.68
C GLY A 199 5.69 13.68 12.39
N TYR A 200 5.50 13.22 11.15
CA TYR A 200 4.22 12.73 10.63
C TYR A 200 4.24 11.23 10.38
N PHE A 201 3.15 10.58 10.69
CA PHE A 201 2.91 9.18 10.35
C PHE A 201 1.71 9.08 9.42
N ILE A 202 1.92 8.55 8.21
CA ILE A 202 0.87 8.28 7.22
C ILE A 202 0.63 6.78 7.20
N PHE A 203 -0.57 6.34 7.56
CA PHE A 203 -0.89 4.91 7.58
C PHE A 203 -2.28 4.62 7.03
N THR A 204 -2.52 3.37 6.69
CA THR A 204 -3.80 2.93 6.14
C THR A 204 -4.44 1.86 6.98
N THR A 205 -5.78 1.86 6.97
CA THR A 205 -6.62 0.83 7.57
C THR A 205 -7.70 0.39 6.58
N GLN A 206 -8.20 -0.82 6.75
CA GLN A 206 -9.27 -1.36 5.95
C GLN A 206 -10.54 -1.54 6.77
N ASN A 207 -11.64 -0.92 6.30
CA ASN A 207 -12.94 -0.93 6.96
C ASN A 207 -13.81 -2.11 6.63
N THR A 208 -13.73 -2.53 5.35
CA THR A 208 -14.64 -3.52 4.81
C THR A 208 -13.88 -4.45 3.88
N ASN A 209 -14.21 -5.73 3.95
CA ASN A 209 -13.69 -6.72 3.04
C ASN A 209 -14.76 -7.16 2.04
N TYR A 210 -14.36 -7.37 0.78
CA TYR A 210 -15.18 -8.15 -0.14
C TYR A 210 -14.96 -9.63 0.16
N ASN A 211 -16.04 -10.36 0.45
CA ASN A 211 -15.98 -11.79 0.62
C ASN A 211 -15.82 -12.49 -0.75
N ILE A 212 -14.60 -12.42 -1.30
CA ILE A 212 -14.22 -13.13 -2.52
C ILE A 212 -13.52 -14.41 -2.10
N LYS A 213 -14.18 -15.52 -2.39
CA LYS A 213 -13.65 -16.84 -1.99
C LYS A 213 -12.73 -17.45 -3.03
N THR A 214 -12.93 -17.11 -4.31
CA THR A 214 -12.23 -17.76 -5.42
C THR A 214 -11.93 -16.79 -6.57
N ILE A 215 -10.89 -17.09 -7.35
CA ILE A 215 -10.50 -16.30 -8.53
C ILE A 215 -11.58 -16.30 -9.62
N ASP A 216 -12.32 -17.38 -9.77
CA ASP A 216 -13.42 -17.44 -10.74
C ASP A 216 -14.58 -16.52 -10.33
N GLU A 217 -14.91 -16.39 -9.03
CA GLU A 217 -15.83 -15.36 -8.55
C GLU A 217 -15.33 -13.96 -8.87
N LEU A 218 -14.05 -13.68 -8.63
CA LEU A 218 -13.45 -12.39 -8.95
C LEU A 218 -13.60 -12.04 -10.43
N LEU A 219 -13.34 -12.98 -11.33
CA LEU A 219 -13.27 -12.72 -12.78
C LEU A 219 -14.63 -12.72 -13.48
N PHE A 220 -15.59 -13.51 -13.01
CA PHE A 220 -16.80 -13.83 -13.77
C PHE A 220 -18.11 -13.49 -13.07
N GLU A 221 -18.08 -13.08 -11.80
CA GLU A 221 -19.25 -12.54 -11.14
C GLU A 221 -19.29 -11.01 -11.27
N ASP A 222 -20.51 -10.47 -11.25
CA ASP A 222 -20.71 -9.03 -11.16
C ASP A 222 -20.42 -8.57 -9.74
N ASN A 223 -19.24 -8.02 -9.54
CA ASN A 223 -18.79 -7.53 -8.25
C ASN A 223 -19.21 -6.07 -7.98
N SER A 224 -19.83 -5.39 -8.95
CA SER A 224 -20.25 -3.99 -8.83
C SER A 224 -21.35 -3.79 -7.76
N ASN A 225 -22.15 -4.84 -7.50
CA ASN A 225 -23.22 -4.82 -6.51
C ASN A 225 -22.90 -5.64 -5.25
N LYS A 226 -21.70 -6.20 -5.12
CA LYS A 226 -21.31 -6.88 -3.88
C LYS A 226 -21.17 -5.82 -2.78
N LYS A 227 -22.12 -5.82 -1.84
CA LYS A 227 -21.98 -5.01 -0.63
C LYS A 227 -20.77 -5.50 0.13
N ALA A 228 -19.84 -4.59 0.38
CA ALA A 228 -18.74 -4.84 1.28
C ALA A 228 -19.32 -5.26 2.64
N GLN A 229 -18.86 -6.38 3.16
CA GLN A 229 -19.22 -6.77 4.53
C GLN A 229 -18.35 -5.93 5.46
N LYS A 230 -19.00 -5.16 6.33
CA LYS A 230 -18.30 -4.44 7.40
C LYS A 230 -17.61 -5.52 8.23
N GLU A 231 -16.28 -5.56 8.23
CA GLU A 231 -15.58 -6.29 9.28
C GLU A 231 -15.87 -5.53 10.57
N GLU A 232 -16.33 -6.23 11.60
CA GLU A 232 -16.57 -5.65 12.93
C GLU A 232 -15.27 -5.21 13.63
N LYS A 233 -14.12 -5.32 12.96
CA LYS A 233 -12.89 -4.71 13.43
C LYS A 233 -12.96 -3.22 13.19
N ASP A 234 -13.23 -2.54 14.25
CA ASP A 234 -13.31 -1.12 14.40
C ASP A 234 -12.10 -0.44 13.76
N ILE A 235 -12.35 0.33 12.69
CA ILE A 235 -11.38 1.32 12.19
C ILE A 235 -10.98 2.24 13.33
N ASP A 236 -11.96 2.59 14.13
CA ASP A 236 -11.77 3.37 15.34
C ASP A 236 -10.74 2.71 16.27
N ASN A 237 -10.55 1.38 16.22
CA ASN A 237 -9.58 0.71 17.06
C ASN A 237 -8.12 1.09 16.73
N ILE A 238 -7.70 1.00 15.46
CA ILE A 238 -6.30 1.35 15.10
C ILE A 238 -6.06 2.86 15.25
N ARG A 239 -7.04 3.68 14.91
CA ARG A 239 -7.01 5.12 15.17
C ARG A 239 -6.86 5.40 16.66
N ASN A 240 -7.71 4.80 17.49
CA ASN A 240 -7.67 4.95 18.96
C ASN A 240 -6.33 4.46 19.54
N MET A 241 -5.78 3.34 19.02
CA MET A 241 -4.46 2.85 19.44
C MET A 241 -3.35 3.84 19.08
N ALA A 242 -3.43 4.51 17.92
CA ALA A 242 -2.49 5.55 17.53
C ALA A 242 -2.60 6.78 18.46
N GLU A 243 -3.81 7.22 18.79
CA GLU A 243 -4.06 8.31 19.73
C GLU A 243 -3.56 7.97 21.15
N ILE A 244 -3.80 6.74 21.63
CA ILE A 244 -3.28 6.26 22.94
C ILE A 244 -1.75 6.20 22.93
N THR A 245 -1.13 5.95 21.78
CA THR A 245 0.33 5.93 21.63
C THR A 245 0.92 7.35 21.74
N GLY A 246 0.12 8.41 21.53
CA GLY A 246 0.51 9.81 21.61
C GLY A 246 0.43 10.56 20.29
N PHE A 247 -0.10 9.95 19.24
CA PHE A 247 -0.33 10.62 17.96
C PHE A 247 -1.57 11.51 18.02
N GLU A 248 -1.47 12.68 17.40
CA GLU A 248 -2.61 13.53 17.05
C GLU A 248 -3.06 13.21 15.63
N ILE A 249 -4.31 12.80 15.42
CA ILE A 249 -4.85 12.56 14.08
C ILE A 249 -5.24 13.89 13.44
N LEU A 250 -4.52 14.28 12.39
CA LEU A 250 -4.74 15.56 11.70
C LEU A 250 -5.74 15.45 10.56
N SER A 251 -5.72 14.35 9.83
CA SER A 251 -6.64 14.13 8.72
C SER A 251 -6.95 12.67 8.50
N GLU A 252 -8.10 12.45 7.88
CA GLU A 252 -8.66 11.15 7.53
C GLU A 252 -9.22 11.23 6.10
N LYS A 253 -8.72 10.40 5.20
CA LYS A 253 -9.19 10.32 3.81
C LYS A 253 -9.77 8.94 3.55
N VAL A 254 -11.08 8.87 3.45
CA VAL A 254 -11.83 7.63 3.21
C VAL A 254 -12.16 7.53 1.73
N ASP A 255 -12.10 6.34 1.13
CA ASP A 255 -12.57 6.14 -0.23
C ASP A 255 -14.12 6.14 -0.30
N ASN A 256 -14.67 6.32 -1.51
CA ASN A 256 -16.11 6.47 -1.71
C ASN A 256 -16.95 5.26 -1.27
N GLU A 257 -16.34 4.11 -1.13
CA GLU A 257 -16.98 2.86 -0.72
C GLU A 257 -16.81 2.58 0.78
N ASN A 258 -16.15 3.52 1.49
CA ASN A 258 -15.79 3.37 2.90
C ASN A 258 -15.01 2.07 3.17
N ARG A 259 -14.10 1.71 2.27
CA ARG A 259 -13.35 0.47 2.36
C ARG A 259 -11.97 0.65 2.97
N TYR A 260 -11.27 1.69 2.55
CA TYR A 260 -9.95 2.05 3.09
C TYR A 260 -9.97 3.45 3.63
N CYS A 261 -9.25 3.63 4.72
CA CYS A 261 -8.96 4.94 5.27
C CYS A 261 -7.45 5.20 5.25
N VAL A 262 -7.07 6.42 4.92
CA VAL A 262 -5.70 6.93 5.03
C VAL A 262 -5.68 7.98 6.11
N TYR A 263 -4.87 7.77 7.14
CA TYR A 263 -4.68 8.70 8.24
C TYR A 263 -3.37 9.44 8.09
N VAL A 264 -3.40 10.73 8.42
CA VAL A 264 -2.22 11.53 8.69
C VAL A 264 -2.22 11.83 10.18
N ALA A 265 -1.23 11.32 10.88
CA ALA A 265 -1.05 11.50 12.30
C ALA A 265 0.26 12.25 12.57
N LYS A 266 0.28 13.06 13.62
CA LYS A 266 1.43 13.86 14.03
C LYS A 266 1.92 13.40 15.40
N LYS A 267 3.24 13.32 15.57
CA LYS A 267 3.84 13.13 16.87
C LYS A 267 3.81 14.43 17.65
N SER A 268 3.11 14.43 18.79
CA SER A 268 3.04 15.56 19.72
C SER A 268 4.32 15.69 20.54
#